data_6a08d1e542207f1d0cbc7d45e9f25906
#
_entry.id   6a08d1e542207f1d0cbc7d45e9f25906
#
_cell.length_a   1.000
_cell.length_b   1.000
_cell.length_c   1.000
_cell.angle_alpha   90.00
_cell.angle_beta   90.00
_cell.angle_gamma   90.00
#
_symmetry.space_group_name_H-M   'P 1'
#
loop_
_entity.id
_entity.type
_entity.pdbx_description
1 polymer ?
#
loop_
_entity_poly.entity_id
_entity_poly.type
_entity_poly.pdbx_seq_one_letter_code
_entity_poly.pdbx_strand_id
1 'polypeptide(L)'
;MLTVEKKNLILSMLEKKPVVTVPELSEALETSEVTVRKILNEMDEQGLLRRTRGGAVNISTIREFEEKEKEKKNPLEKRAIAKKAYEYINNFDTVFIDAGSTTLELVKEIKNGNKRDIVVITNALNIAFELLEADDIELVFIGGSVRHKIMSCVGGFAENTIKSLCIDKAFIGCNSITVETGITTPNLYEAQVKQCVLKASRETILISDYSKFGHTSMARISPLKDITRLITDNRIPQQLRNQIESTGVDLIVVEPEKNG
;
A
#
# COMPACT_ATOMS: atom_id res chain seq x y z
N MET A 1 8.76 17.24 28.85
CA MET A 1 8.87 16.54 27.55
C MET A 1 9.71 17.39 26.61
N LEU A 2 10.81 16.84 26.07
CA LEU A 2 11.68 17.55 25.14
C LEU A 2 10.95 17.78 23.80
N THR A 3 11.36 18.79 23.02
CA THR A 3 10.70 19.12 21.73
C THR A 3 10.71 17.94 20.75
N VAL A 4 11.77 17.12 20.74
CA VAL A 4 11.89 15.94 19.90
C VAL A 4 10.88 14.85 20.32
N GLU A 5 10.72 14.63 21.62
CA GLU A 5 9.73 13.68 22.17
C GLU A 5 8.30 14.08 21.81
N LYS A 6 8.00 15.39 21.88
CA LYS A 6 6.69 15.92 21.47
C LYS A 6 6.41 15.68 19.99
N LYS A 7 7.40 15.91 19.11
CA LYS A 7 7.29 15.64 17.66
C LYS A 7 7.05 14.16 17.40
N ASN A 8 7.78 13.27 18.07
CA ASN A 8 7.62 11.82 17.93
C ASN A 8 6.23 11.34 18.39
N LEU A 9 5.72 11.90 19.49
CA LEU A 9 4.37 11.56 19.96
C LEU A 9 3.29 12.03 18.98
N ILE A 10 3.42 13.22 18.40
CA ILE A 10 2.50 13.70 17.35
C ILE A 10 2.51 12.75 16.15
N LEU A 11 3.69 12.31 15.68
CA LEU A 11 3.79 11.38 14.57
C LEU A 11 3.15 10.03 14.91
N SER A 12 3.40 9.49 16.12
CA SER A 12 2.78 8.24 16.55
C SER A 12 1.26 8.33 16.69
N MET A 13 0.73 9.49 17.08
CA MET A 13 -0.72 9.73 17.09
C MET A 13 -1.29 9.79 15.67
N LEU A 14 -0.58 10.44 14.74
CA LEU A 14 -0.96 10.51 13.33
C LEU A 14 -0.84 9.16 12.60
N GLU A 15 -0.02 8.26 13.09
CA GLU A 15 0.03 6.87 12.60
C GLU A 15 -1.21 6.07 13.00
N LYS A 16 -1.74 6.33 14.20
CA LYS A 16 -2.94 5.67 14.74
C LYS A 16 -4.24 6.30 14.24
N LYS A 17 -4.24 7.62 14.04
CA LYS A 17 -5.40 8.41 13.64
C LYS A 17 -4.95 9.43 12.58
N PRO A 18 -5.44 9.35 11.34
CA PRO A 18 -4.91 10.15 10.22
C PRO A 18 -5.09 11.67 10.38
N VAL A 19 -5.96 12.09 11.29
CA VAL A 19 -6.22 13.48 11.63
C VAL A 19 -6.17 13.63 13.14
N VAL A 20 -5.39 14.59 13.63
CA VAL A 20 -5.33 14.97 15.05
C VAL A 20 -5.66 16.45 15.20
N THR A 21 -6.43 16.78 16.23
CA THR A 21 -6.83 18.16 16.50
C THR A 21 -5.88 18.84 17.48
N VAL A 22 -5.81 20.18 17.44
CA VAL A 22 -5.00 20.96 18.39
C VAL A 22 -5.39 20.70 19.85
N PRO A 23 -6.69 20.62 20.23
CA PRO A 23 -7.08 20.25 21.59
C PRO A 23 -6.59 18.85 22.01
N GLU A 24 -6.77 17.82 21.18
CA GLU A 24 -6.28 16.47 21.46
C GLU A 24 -4.76 16.43 21.67
N LEU A 25 -4.02 17.18 20.85
CA LEU A 25 -2.57 17.28 20.99
C LEU A 25 -2.15 18.09 22.22
N SER A 26 -2.91 19.12 22.59
CA SER A 26 -2.68 19.93 23.78
C SER A 26 -2.79 19.06 25.04
N GLU A 27 -3.79 18.21 25.11
CA GLU A 27 -4.00 17.24 26.19
C GLU A 27 -2.89 16.17 26.21
N ALA A 28 -2.63 15.52 25.09
CA ALA A 28 -1.65 14.42 24.99
C ALA A 28 -0.20 14.88 25.23
N LEU A 29 0.14 16.13 24.89
CA LEU A 29 1.47 16.70 25.05
C LEU A 29 1.63 17.49 26.36
N GLU A 30 0.56 17.60 27.16
CA GLU A 30 0.50 18.40 28.40
C GLU A 30 1.07 19.80 28.19
N THR A 31 0.61 20.50 27.13
CA THR A 31 1.12 21.81 26.75
C THR A 31 0.02 22.70 26.15
N SER A 32 0.24 24.00 26.09
CA SER A 32 -0.75 24.94 25.56
C SER A 32 -0.98 24.74 24.05
N GLU A 33 -2.21 25.03 23.59
CA GLU A 33 -2.54 25.03 22.15
C GLU A 33 -1.62 25.93 21.32
N VAL A 34 -1.15 27.06 21.89
CA VAL A 34 -0.21 27.95 21.21
C VAL A 34 1.10 27.24 20.93
N THR A 35 1.61 26.46 21.90
CA THR A 35 2.82 25.67 21.73
C THR A 35 2.61 24.54 20.72
N VAL A 36 1.46 23.85 20.76
CA VAL A 36 1.09 22.84 19.78
C VAL A 36 1.10 23.43 18.37
N ARG A 37 0.45 24.57 18.17
CA ARG A 37 0.40 25.26 16.86
C ARG A 37 1.80 25.60 16.34
N LYS A 38 2.72 26.02 17.22
CA LYS A 38 4.12 26.30 16.85
C LYS A 38 4.83 25.02 16.40
N ILE A 39 4.70 23.92 17.18
CA ILE A 39 5.29 22.63 16.84
C ILE A 39 4.74 22.11 15.50
N LEU A 40 3.42 22.20 15.29
CA LEU A 40 2.78 21.77 14.05
C LEU A 40 3.25 22.59 12.84
N ASN A 41 3.50 23.91 12.99
CA ASN A 41 4.08 24.73 11.93
C ASN A 41 5.49 24.25 11.56
N GLU A 42 6.36 24.07 12.55
CA GLU A 42 7.71 23.57 12.32
C GLU A 42 7.72 22.19 11.65
N MET A 43 6.80 21.31 12.03
CA MET A 43 6.67 19.98 11.43
C MET A 43 6.11 20.02 10.01
N ASP A 44 5.20 20.93 9.70
CA ASP A 44 4.68 21.17 8.34
C ASP A 44 5.78 21.70 7.41
N GLU A 45 6.56 22.69 7.88
CA GLU A 45 7.73 23.22 7.16
C GLU A 45 8.79 22.14 6.90
N GLN A 46 9.00 21.22 7.85
CA GLN A 46 9.88 20.07 7.71
C GLN A 46 9.27 18.95 6.84
N GLY A 47 8.03 19.10 6.40
CA GLY A 47 7.34 18.08 5.58
C GLY A 47 7.03 16.79 6.32
N LEU A 48 6.92 16.80 7.65
CA LEU A 48 6.65 15.65 8.50
C LEU A 48 5.14 15.36 8.65
N LEU A 49 4.33 16.39 8.50
CA LEU A 49 2.86 16.34 8.52
C LEU A 49 2.30 17.48 7.66
N ARG A 50 0.98 17.53 7.48
CA ARG A 50 0.31 18.69 6.88
C ARG A 50 -0.58 19.38 7.92
N ARG A 51 -0.34 20.65 8.15
CA ARG A 51 -1.17 21.46 9.05
C ARG A 51 -2.53 21.80 8.43
N THR A 52 -3.59 21.73 9.24
CA THR A 52 -4.94 22.20 8.91
C THR A 52 -5.36 23.32 9.85
N ARG A 53 -6.52 23.97 9.61
CA ARG A 53 -7.03 25.05 10.48
C ARG A 53 -7.24 24.62 11.94
N GLY A 54 -7.56 23.34 12.18
CA GLY A 54 -7.88 22.82 13.51
C GLY A 54 -6.89 21.80 14.08
N GLY A 55 -5.80 21.47 13.36
CA GLY A 55 -4.87 20.42 13.79
C GLY A 55 -3.85 20.04 12.73
N ALA A 56 -3.61 18.75 12.57
CA ALA A 56 -2.71 18.19 11.56
C ALA A 56 -3.27 16.91 10.96
N VAL A 57 -2.85 16.61 9.74
CA VAL A 57 -3.13 15.36 9.05
C VAL A 57 -1.84 14.66 8.71
N ASN A 58 -1.89 13.32 8.68
CA ASN A 58 -0.75 12.52 8.25
C ASN A 58 -0.41 12.86 6.79
N ILE A 59 0.85 13.17 6.53
CA ILE A 59 1.30 13.54 5.18
C ILE A 59 1.14 12.40 4.17
N SER A 60 1.13 11.15 4.65
CA SER A 60 0.89 9.98 3.81
C SER A 60 -0.49 9.97 3.14
N THR A 61 -1.47 10.71 3.69
CA THR A 61 -2.80 10.86 3.08
C THR A 61 -2.81 11.81 1.89
N ILE A 62 -1.81 12.72 1.80
CA ILE A 62 -1.76 13.80 0.81
C ILE A 62 -0.52 13.68 -0.08
N ARG A 63 0.59 13.17 0.46
CA ARG A 63 1.87 13.05 -0.25
C ARG A 63 2.10 11.61 -0.70
N GLU A 64 2.40 11.46 -1.96
CA GLU A 64 2.94 10.22 -2.49
C GLU A 64 4.42 10.11 -2.10
N PHE A 65 4.74 9.10 -1.28
CA PHE A 65 6.12 8.77 -0.95
C PHE A 65 6.81 8.09 -2.13
N GLU A 66 8.10 8.32 -2.25
CA GLU A 66 8.92 7.56 -3.20
C GLU A 66 8.95 6.08 -2.82
N GLU A 67 9.03 5.20 -3.82
CA GLU A 67 9.00 3.75 -3.58
C GLU A 67 10.12 3.31 -2.65
N LYS A 68 11.32 3.86 -2.81
CA LYS A 68 12.47 3.61 -1.93
C LYS A 68 12.23 3.97 -0.45
N GLU A 69 11.41 4.99 -0.17
CA GLU A 69 11.03 5.34 1.21
C GLU A 69 10.03 4.34 1.79
N LYS A 70 9.11 3.85 0.93
CA LYS A 70 8.14 2.82 1.31
C LYS A 70 8.81 1.48 1.59
N GLU A 71 9.82 1.08 0.81
CA GLU A 71 10.57 -0.17 1.00
C GLU A 71 11.17 -0.29 2.39
N LYS A 72 11.67 0.81 2.96
CA LYS A 72 12.29 0.84 4.30
C LYS A 72 11.31 0.71 5.46
N LYS A 73 10.01 0.92 5.22
CA LYS A 73 8.98 0.85 6.26
C LYS A 73 8.40 -0.56 6.35
N ASN A 74 8.29 -1.07 7.58
CA ASN A 74 7.65 -2.36 7.88
C ASN A 74 8.19 -3.54 7.03
N PRO A 75 9.52 -3.75 6.94
CA PRO A 75 10.09 -4.77 6.05
C PRO A 75 9.74 -6.20 6.47
N LEU A 76 9.60 -6.48 7.76
CA LEU A 76 9.25 -7.81 8.26
C LEU A 76 7.81 -8.17 7.94
N GLU A 77 6.90 -7.22 8.15
CA GLU A 77 5.49 -7.36 7.81
C GLU A 77 5.31 -7.65 6.32
N LYS A 78 5.99 -6.88 5.45
CA LYS A 78 5.91 -7.08 4.00
C LYS A 78 6.44 -8.43 3.54
N ARG A 79 7.53 -8.91 4.12
CA ARG A 79 8.07 -10.25 3.82
C ARG A 79 7.10 -11.35 4.23
N ALA A 80 6.51 -11.26 5.43
CA ALA A 80 5.52 -12.24 5.87
C ALA A 80 4.28 -12.25 4.96
N ILE A 81 3.79 -11.07 4.57
CA ILE A 81 2.69 -10.91 3.63
C ILE A 81 3.05 -11.49 2.26
N ALA A 82 4.23 -11.19 1.73
CA ALA A 82 4.72 -11.68 0.45
C ALA A 82 4.86 -13.20 0.43
N LYS A 83 5.45 -13.80 1.47
CA LYS A 83 5.56 -15.25 1.64
C LYS A 83 4.18 -15.92 1.62
N LYS A 84 3.21 -15.34 2.32
CA LYS A 84 1.82 -15.84 2.30
C LYS A 84 1.16 -15.65 0.94
N ALA A 85 1.37 -14.51 0.29
CA ALA A 85 0.84 -14.23 -1.05
C ALA A 85 1.37 -15.22 -2.10
N TYR A 86 2.66 -15.61 -2.01
CA TYR A 86 3.27 -16.57 -2.90
C TYR A 86 2.59 -17.95 -2.87
N GLU A 87 2.02 -18.38 -1.75
CA GLU A 87 1.30 -19.64 -1.64
C GLU A 87 0.08 -19.72 -2.58
N TYR A 88 -0.50 -18.56 -2.94
CA TYR A 88 -1.65 -18.45 -3.83
C TYR A 88 -1.28 -18.45 -5.33
N ILE A 89 0.00 -18.42 -5.68
CA ILE A 89 0.44 -18.57 -7.07
C ILE A 89 0.55 -20.07 -7.38
N ASN A 90 0.02 -20.49 -8.53
CA ASN A 90 0.18 -21.85 -9.04
C ASN A 90 1.07 -21.86 -10.28
N ASN A 91 1.60 -23.01 -10.64
CA ASN A 91 2.23 -23.19 -11.93
C ASN A 91 1.22 -22.89 -13.04
N PHE A 92 1.69 -22.31 -14.13
CA PHE A 92 0.91 -21.91 -15.31
C PHE A 92 -0.05 -20.73 -15.06
N ASP A 93 -0.02 -20.09 -13.89
CA ASP A 93 -0.81 -18.86 -13.66
C ASP A 93 -0.27 -17.69 -14.48
N THR A 94 -1.19 -16.91 -15.02
CA THR A 94 -0.91 -15.55 -15.50
C THR A 94 -1.18 -14.59 -14.35
N VAL A 95 -0.12 -13.99 -13.80
CA VAL A 95 -0.21 -13.13 -12.62
C VAL A 95 0.14 -11.69 -12.95
N PHE A 96 -0.67 -10.75 -12.51
CA PHE A 96 -0.33 -9.33 -12.53
C PHE A 96 0.28 -8.92 -11.19
N ILE A 97 1.44 -8.28 -11.24
CA ILE A 97 2.11 -7.74 -10.06
C ILE A 97 2.15 -6.21 -10.18
N ASP A 98 1.45 -5.56 -9.29
CA ASP A 98 1.33 -4.10 -9.23
C ASP A 98 2.59 -3.43 -8.67
N ALA A 99 2.79 -2.14 -8.98
CA ALA A 99 3.85 -1.34 -8.38
C ALA A 99 3.64 -1.14 -6.88
N GLY A 100 4.62 -1.52 -6.07
CA GLY A 100 4.58 -1.35 -4.63
C GLY A 100 5.69 -2.10 -3.89
N SER A 101 6.03 -1.63 -2.71
CA SER A 101 7.10 -2.24 -1.91
C SER A 101 6.74 -3.61 -1.33
N THR A 102 5.46 -3.90 -1.10
CA THR A 102 5.01 -5.22 -0.66
C THR A 102 4.98 -6.20 -1.84
N THR A 103 4.56 -5.73 -3.02
CA THR A 103 4.56 -6.52 -4.26
C THR A 103 5.98 -6.81 -4.74
N LEU A 104 6.94 -5.91 -4.49
CA LEU A 104 8.35 -6.16 -4.75
C LEU A 104 8.90 -7.30 -3.86
N GLU A 105 8.49 -7.39 -2.60
CA GLU A 105 8.85 -8.55 -1.76
C GLU A 105 8.24 -9.85 -2.31
N LEU A 106 6.99 -9.83 -2.84
CA LEU A 106 6.40 -10.98 -3.49
C LEU A 106 7.20 -11.43 -4.73
N VAL A 107 7.71 -10.48 -5.51
CA VAL A 107 8.56 -10.77 -6.67
C VAL A 107 9.84 -11.52 -6.26
N LYS A 108 10.43 -11.17 -5.12
CA LYS A 108 11.60 -11.89 -4.58
C LYS A 108 11.24 -13.33 -4.19
N GLU A 109 10.05 -13.56 -3.61
CA GLU A 109 9.55 -14.91 -3.33
C GLU A 109 9.32 -15.71 -4.61
N ILE A 110 8.79 -15.07 -5.67
CA ILE A 110 8.58 -15.71 -6.98
C ILE A 110 9.93 -16.11 -7.58
N LYS A 111 10.91 -15.20 -7.62
CA LYS A 111 12.25 -15.42 -8.19
C LYS A 111 13.00 -16.56 -7.50
N ASN A 112 12.89 -16.65 -6.18
CA ASN A 112 13.59 -17.66 -5.37
C ASN A 112 12.75 -18.93 -5.13
N GLY A 113 11.51 -18.96 -5.59
CA GLY A 113 10.57 -20.02 -5.34
C GLY A 113 10.68 -21.21 -6.32
N ASN A 114 9.73 -22.10 -6.22
CA ASN A 114 9.69 -23.34 -7.00
C ASN A 114 8.54 -23.41 -8.02
N LYS A 115 7.79 -22.32 -8.19
CA LYS A 115 6.73 -22.26 -9.21
C LYS A 115 7.35 -22.14 -10.59
N ARG A 116 6.72 -22.76 -11.59
CA ARG A 116 7.24 -22.84 -12.97
C ARG A 116 6.17 -22.47 -13.98
N ASP A 117 6.62 -22.05 -15.14
CA ASP A 117 5.75 -21.70 -16.27
C ASP A 117 4.74 -20.59 -15.92
N ILE A 118 5.18 -19.62 -15.13
CA ILE A 118 4.37 -18.46 -14.70
C ILE A 118 4.60 -17.33 -15.70
N VAL A 119 3.51 -16.69 -16.12
CA VAL A 119 3.55 -15.42 -16.84
C VAL A 119 3.37 -14.30 -15.84
N VAL A 120 4.38 -13.46 -15.65
CA VAL A 120 4.30 -12.27 -14.80
C VAL A 120 4.07 -11.02 -15.66
N ILE A 121 2.95 -10.36 -15.43
CA ILE A 121 2.58 -9.09 -16.06
C ILE A 121 2.80 -7.98 -15.03
N THR A 122 3.49 -6.93 -15.41
CA THR A 122 3.69 -5.77 -14.53
C THR A 122 3.77 -4.47 -15.31
N ASN A 123 3.34 -3.37 -14.71
CA ASN A 123 3.58 -2.00 -15.16
C ASN A 123 4.66 -1.28 -14.35
N ALA A 124 5.33 -2.00 -13.43
CA ALA A 124 6.34 -1.45 -12.53
C ALA A 124 7.76 -1.71 -13.06
N LEU A 125 8.54 -0.66 -13.24
CA LEU A 125 9.90 -0.72 -13.76
C LEU A 125 10.84 -1.51 -12.84
N ASN A 126 10.79 -1.25 -11.53
CA ASN A 126 11.63 -1.96 -10.55
C ASN A 126 11.31 -3.45 -10.47
N ILE A 127 10.04 -3.83 -10.60
CA ILE A 127 9.62 -5.24 -10.65
C ILE A 127 10.09 -5.90 -11.95
N ALA A 128 9.94 -5.22 -13.08
CA ALA A 128 10.46 -5.74 -14.34
C ALA A 128 11.98 -5.96 -14.27
N PHE A 129 12.73 -4.99 -13.73
CA PHE A 129 14.18 -5.15 -13.55
C PHE A 129 14.55 -6.33 -12.65
N GLU A 130 13.82 -6.54 -11.56
CA GLU A 130 14.08 -7.65 -10.64
C GLU A 130 13.89 -9.03 -11.31
N LEU A 131 12.99 -9.12 -12.30
CA LEU A 131 12.66 -10.36 -13.00
C LEU A 131 13.44 -10.59 -14.30
N LEU A 132 14.24 -9.63 -14.78
CA LEU A 132 14.99 -9.80 -16.04
C LEU A 132 15.96 -10.99 -16.05
N GLU A 133 16.44 -11.39 -14.88
CA GLU A 133 17.38 -12.51 -14.72
C GLU A 133 16.69 -13.82 -14.28
N ALA A 134 15.35 -13.87 -14.31
CA ALA A 134 14.58 -15.05 -13.91
C ALA A 134 14.16 -15.86 -15.14
N ASP A 135 15.01 -16.77 -15.59
CA ASP A 135 14.85 -17.54 -16.85
C ASP A 135 13.59 -18.40 -16.90
N ASP A 136 13.06 -18.82 -15.74
CA ASP A 136 11.87 -19.69 -15.63
C ASP A 136 10.53 -18.90 -15.63
N ILE A 137 10.56 -17.58 -15.84
CA ILE A 137 9.41 -16.70 -15.77
C ILE A 137 9.26 -15.93 -17.08
N GLU A 138 8.10 -16.05 -17.71
CA GLU A 138 7.75 -15.18 -18.84
C GLU A 138 7.34 -13.81 -18.31
N LEU A 139 8.11 -12.75 -18.65
CA LEU A 139 7.85 -11.39 -18.22
C LEU A 139 7.17 -10.58 -19.31
N VAL A 140 5.97 -10.07 -19.02
CA VAL A 140 5.24 -9.11 -19.86
C VAL A 140 5.25 -7.75 -19.18
N PHE A 141 6.00 -6.79 -19.74
CA PHE A 141 6.05 -5.43 -19.23
C PHE A 141 5.05 -4.53 -19.96
N ILE A 142 4.18 -3.87 -19.19
CA ILE A 142 3.18 -2.91 -19.67
C ILE A 142 3.76 -1.51 -19.64
N GLY A 143 4.01 -0.95 -20.80
CA GLY A 143 4.51 0.40 -20.97
C GLY A 143 3.43 1.47 -20.78
N GLY A 144 3.84 2.73 -20.82
CA GLY A 144 2.97 3.91 -20.69
C GLY A 144 3.75 5.15 -20.24
N SER A 145 3.04 6.14 -19.71
CA SER A 145 3.67 7.33 -19.12
C SER A 145 4.28 6.96 -17.76
N VAL A 146 5.59 7.20 -17.60
CA VAL A 146 6.31 6.81 -16.39
C VAL A 146 6.06 7.79 -15.25
N ARG A 147 5.66 7.26 -14.11
CA ARG A 147 5.61 7.97 -12.84
C ARG A 147 6.87 7.67 -12.03
N HIS A 148 7.79 8.62 -12.01
CA HIS A 148 9.13 8.42 -11.42
C HIS A 148 9.11 8.05 -9.93
N LYS A 149 8.20 8.64 -9.13
CA LYS A 149 8.12 8.39 -7.67
C LYS A 149 7.80 6.95 -7.29
N ILE A 150 6.95 6.31 -8.07
CA ILE A 150 6.50 4.93 -7.82
C ILE A 150 7.04 3.94 -8.87
N MET A 151 7.88 4.42 -9.78
CA MET A 151 8.51 3.63 -10.83
C MET A 151 7.51 2.79 -11.65
N SER A 152 6.33 3.35 -11.97
CA SER A 152 5.28 2.65 -12.71
C SER A 152 4.82 3.38 -13.94
N CYS A 153 4.33 2.62 -14.93
CA CYS A 153 3.71 3.11 -16.15
C CYS A 153 2.19 3.25 -15.94
N VAL A 154 1.64 4.39 -16.39
CA VAL A 154 0.21 4.71 -16.29
C VAL A 154 -0.31 5.34 -17.58
N GLY A 155 -1.62 5.64 -17.63
CA GLY A 155 -2.29 6.32 -18.73
C GLY A 155 -2.83 5.36 -19.78
N GLY A 156 -3.42 5.93 -20.83
CA GLY A 156 -4.22 5.21 -21.80
C GLY A 156 -3.54 4.02 -22.48
N PHE A 157 -2.23 4.06 -22.72
CA PHE A 157 -1.50 2.90 -23.24
C PHE A 157 -1.51 1.73 -22.26
N ALA A 158 -1.17 1.98 -21.00
CA ALA A 158 -1.19 0.94 -19.96
C ALA A 158 -2.62 0.39 -19.77
N GLU A 159 -3.61 1.27 -19.63
CA GLU A 159 -5.01 0.90 -19.42
C GLU A 159 -5.57 0.06 -20.58
N ASN A 160 -5.33 0.46 -21.84
CA ASN A 160 -5.83 -0.26 -23.00
C ASN A 160 -5.16 -1.61 -23.18
N THR A 161 -3.86 -1.71 -22.89
CA THR A 161 -3.16 -3.00 -22.89
C THR A 161 -3.76 -3.93 -21.83
N ILE A 162 -3.92 -3.47 -20.59
CA ILE A 162 -4.49 -4.28 -19.50
C ILE A 162 -5.91 -4.77 -19.83
N LYS A 163 -6.76 -3.91 -20.41
CA LYS A 163 -8.12 -4.27 -20.81
C LYS A 163 -8.22 -5.40 -21.84
N SER A 164 -7.15 -5.65 -22.60
CA SER A 164 -7.10 -6.74 -23.59
C SER A 164 -6.59 -8.07 -23.01
N LEU A 165 -6.21 -8.10 -21.75
CA LEU A 165 -5.63 -9.26 -21.08
C LEU A 165 -6.69 -10.07 -20.30
N CYS A 166 -6.41 -11.36 -20.13
CA CYS A 166 -7.09 -12.23 -19.19
C CYS A 166 -6.08 -12.65 -18.13
N ILE A 167 -6.27 -12.23 -16.90
CA ILE A 167 -5.34 -12.40 -15.78
C ILE A 167 -5.96 -13.38 -14.80
N ASP A 168 -5.22 -14.43 -14.40
CA ASP A 168 -5.75 -15.37 -13.42
C ASP A 168 -5.75 -14.74 -12.03
N LYS A 169 -4.64 -14.12 -11.63
CA LYS A 169 -4.51 -13.48 -10.31
C LYS A 169 -3.78 -12.14 -10.40
N ALA A 170 -4.34 -11.12 -9.76
CA ALA A 170 -3.67 -9.85 -9.60
C ALA A 170 -3.28 -9.63 -8.14
N PHE A 171 -2.01 -9.37 -7.89
CA PHE A 171 -1.50 -8.93 -6.59
C PHE A 171 -1.32 -7.42 -6.64
N ILE A 172 -2.15 -6.71 -5.89
CA ILE A 172 -2.15 -5.25 -5.89
C ILE A 172 -1.82 -4.69 -4.51
N GLY A 173 -1.17 -3.53 -4.52
CA GLY A 173 -0.98 -2.70 -3.34
C GLY A 173 -1.94 -1.51 -3.33
N CYS A 174 -1.98 -0.81 -2.19
CA CYS A 174 -2.69 0.46 -2.07
C CYS A 174 -1.96 1.42 -1.13
N ASN A 175 -2.42 2.67 -1.10
CA ASN A 175 -1.91 3.65 -0.14
C ASN A 175 -2.76 3.70 1.13
N SER A 176 -4.06 3.44 1.00
CA SER A 176 -5.00 3.59 2.11
C SER A 176 -6.18 2.63 1.99
N ILE A 177 -6.65 2.15 3.15
CA ILE A 177 -7.77 1.19 3.28
C ILE A 177 -8.72 1.67 4.38
N THR A 178 -10.01 1.79 4.06
CA THR A 178 -11.09 1.90 5.05
C THR A 178 -12.25 1.01 4.64
N VAL A 179 -13.09 0.62 5.59
CA VAL A 179 -14.27 -0.20 5.31
C VAL A 179 -15.30 0.57 4.48
N GLU A 180 -15.46 1.86 4.77
CA GLU A 180 -16.47 2.73 4.14
C GLU A 180 -16.09 3.10 2.70
N THR A 181 -14.82 3.43 2.45
CA THR A 181 -14.36 3.92 1.14
C THR A 181 -13.77 2.81 0.28
N GLY A 182 -13.29 1.72 0.91
CA GLY A 182 -12.51 0.68 0.26
C GLY A 182 -11.03 1.05 0.14
N ILE A 183 -10.40 0.68 -0.96
CA ILE A 183 -8.99 0.93 -1.25
C ILE A 183 -8.81 2.20 -2.09
N THR A 184 -7.82 3.01 -1.69
CA THR A 184 -7.57 4.33 -2.30
C THR A 184 -6.08 4.60 -2.50
N THR A 185 -5.76 5.54 -3.40
CA THR A 185 -4.41 6.01 -3.73
C THR A 185 -4.40 7.53 -3.92
N PRO A 186 -3.26 8.23 -3.71
CA PRO A 186 -3.19 9.68 -3.93
C PRO A 186 -3.32 10.11 -5.39
N ASN A 187 -3.17 9.19 -6.36
CA ASN A 187 -3.09 9.55 -7.78
C ASN A 187 -4.18 8.89 -8.63
N LEU A 188 -4.85 9.73 -9.45
CA LEU A 188 -5.95 9.30 -10.29
C LEU A 188 -5.52 8.29 -11.38
N TYR A 189 -4.40 8.53 -12.05
CA TYR A 189 -3.93 7.63 -13.13
C TYR A 189 -3.52 6.26 -12.58
N GLU A 190 -2.96 6.21 -11.37
CA GLU A 190 -2.67 4.96 -10.68
C GLU A 190 -3.97 4.22 -10.33
N ALA A 191 -4.98 4.94 -9.82
CA ALA A 191 -6.28 4.34 -9.56
C ALA A 191 -6.93 3.76 -10.82
N GLN A 192 -6.86 4.47 -11.96
CA GLN A 192 -7.41 4.01 -13.24
C GLN A 192 -6.74 2.73 -13.74
N VAL A 193 -5.41 2.64 -13.66
CA VAL A 193 -4.67 1.40 -13.99
C VAL A 193 -5.12 0.24 -13.09
N LYS A 194 -5.15 0.43 -11.77
CA LYS A 194 -5.60 -0.61 -10.83
C LYS A 194 -7.05 -1.04 -11.09
N GLN A 195 -7.94 -0.10 -11.40
CA GLN A 195 -9.33 -0.42 -11.80
C GLN A 195 -9.39 -1.29 -13.06
N CYS A 196 -8.50 -1.06 -14.03
CA CYS A 196 -8.40 -1.92 -15.23
C CYS A 196 -7.90 -3.32 -14.85
N VAL A 197 -6.89 -3.41 -13.97
CA VAL A 197 -6.36 -4.68 -13.47
C VAL A 197 -7.44 -5.50 -12.76
N LEU A 198 -8.22 -4.89 -11.85
CA LEU A 198 -9.30 -5.57 -11.16
C LEU A 198 -10.31 -6.18 -12.13
N LYS A 199 -10.65 -5.44 -13.19
CA LYS A 199 -11.62 -5.90 -14.20
C LYS A 199 -11.09 -6.98 -15.12
N ALA A 200 -9.78 -7.01 -15.36
CA ALA A 200 -9.12 -7.98 -16.22
C ALA A 200 -8.76 -9.29 -15.49
N SER A 201 -8.88 -9.31 -14.16
CA SER A 201 -8.43 -10.42 -13.31
C SER A 201 -9.59 -11.25 -12.78
N ARG A 202 -9.39 -12.58 -12.71
CA ARG A 202 -10.35 -13.51 -12.09
C ARG A 202 -10.34 -13.40 -10.58
N GLU A 203 -9.15 -13.29 -9.99
CA GLU A 203 -8.96 -13.08 -8.57
C GLU A 203 -8.08 -11.84 -8.35
N THR A 204 -8.51 -10.98 -7.42
CA THR A 204 -7.71 -9.83 -6.98
C THR A 204 -7.32 -10.03 -5.53
N ILE A 205 -6.03 -10.05 -5.26
CA ILE A 205 -5.43 -10.23 -3.94
C ILE A 205 -4.76 -8.91 -3.55
N LEU A 206 -5.34 -8.24 -2.57
CA LEU A 206 -4.75 -7.04 -1.98
C LEU A 206 -3.72 -7.43 -0.95
N ILE A 207 -2.48 -6.97 -1.11
CA ILE A 207 -1.39 -7.22 -0.15
C ILE A 207 -0.92 -5.90 0.47
N SER A 208 -1.06 -5.78 1.78
CA SER A 208 -0.87 -4.49 2.43
C SER A 208 -0.55 -4.62 3.92
N ASP A 209 0.45 -3.91 4.40
CA ASP A 209 0.77 -3.88 5.82
C ASP A 209 -0.21 -3.00 6.61
N TYR A 210 -0.25 -3.18 7.94
CA TYR A 210 -1.16 -2.50 8.87
C TYR A 210 -1.18 -0.97 8.73
N SER A 211 -0.08 -0.35 8.30
CA SER A 211 0.04 1.10 8.22
C SER A 211 -0.84 1.74 7.15
N LYS A 212 -1.50 0.93 6.31
CA LYS A 212 -2.39 1.40 5.24
C LYS A 212 -3.84 1.54 5.68
N PHE A 213 -4.18 1.09 6.86
CA PHE A 213 -5.55 1.13 7.37
C PHE A 213 -5.88 2.44 8.08
N GLY A 214 -7.17 2.77 8.12
CA GLY A 214 -7.73 3.88 8.90
C GLY A 214 -7.62 5.26 8.25
N HIS A 215 -7.22 5.36 6.99
CA HIS A 215 -7.20 6.62 6.26
C HIS A 215 -7.62 6.46 4.81
N THR A 216 -7.97 7.57 4.16
CA THR A 216 -8.46 7.61 2.78
C THR A 216 -7.59 8.56 1.96
N SER A 217 -7.20 8.14 0.77
CA SER A 217 -6.52 8.96 -0.23
C SER A 217 -7.51 9.51 -1.26
N MET A 218 -7.05 10.43 -2.13
CA MET A 218 -7.88 11.19 -3.05
C MET A 218 -8.66 10.34 -4.06
N ALA A 219 -8.01 9.34 -4.66
CA ALA A 219 -8.58 8.55 -5.75
C ALA A 219 -8.97 7.15 -5.28
N ARG A 220 -10.24 6.80 -5.48
CA ARG A 220 -10.78 5.48 -5.16
C ARG A 220 -10.39 4.46 -6.22
N ILE A 221 -9.89 3.31 -5.77
CA ILE A 221 -9.61 2.15 -6.63
C ILE A 221 -10.86 1.26 -6.70
N SER A 222 -11.29 0.70 -5.56
CA SER A 222 -12.52 -0.10 -5.47
C SER A 222 -13.04 -0.19 -4.03
N PRO A 223 -14.31 -0.58 -3.82
CA PRO A 223 -14.77 -1.04 -2.51
C PRO A 223 -14.10 -2.37 -2.14
N LEU A 224 -14.03 -2.70 -0.84
CA LEU A 224 -13.40 -3.94 -0.38
C LEU A 224 -14.10 -5.21 -0.92
N LYS A 225 -15.40 -5.18 -1.08
CA LYS A 225 -16.20 -6.31 -1.61
C LYS A 225 -15.79 -6.78 -3.02
N ASP A 226 -15.08 -5.94 -3.79
CA ASP A 226 -14.59 -6.28 -5.13
C ASP A 226 -13.20 -6.94 -5.08
N ILE A 227 -12.62 -7.09 -3.90
CA ILE A 227 -11.36 -7.78 -3.64
C ILE A 227 -11.66 -9.20 -3.21
N THR A 228 -11.03 -10.18 -3.86
CA THR A 228 -11.21 -11.58 -3.51
C THR A 228 -10.59 -11.91 -2.15
N ARG A 229 -9.39 -11.39 -1.93
CA ARG A 229 -8.59 -11.70 -0.74
C ARG A 229 -7.76 -10.49 -0.30
N LEU A 230 -7.65 -10.29 1.02
CA LEU A 230 -6.79 -9.29 1.63
C LEU A 230 -5.79 -9.98 2.56
N ILE A 231 -4.50 -9.87 2.27
CA ILE A 231 -3.42 -10.39 3.11
C ILE A 231 -2.75 -9.22 3.83
N THR A 232 -2.71 -9.28 5.15
CA THR A 232 -2.11 -8.24 5.99
C THR A 232 -1.44 -8.84 7.23
N ASP A 233 -0.70 -8.03 7.99
CA ASP A 233 -0.05 -8.47 9.22
C ASP A 233 -0.95 -8.36 10.46
N ASN A 234 -0.50 -8.95 11.57
CA ASN A 234 -1.27 -9.09 12.81
C ASN A 234 -1.42 -7.78 13.63
N ARG A 235 -0.84 -6.67 13.18
CA ARG A 235 -0.91 -5.37 13.87
C ARG A 235 -2.21 -4.61 13.64
N ILE A 236 -3.08 -5.07 12.73
CA ILE A 236 -4.42 -4.48 12.59
C ILE A 236 -5.30 -4.82 13.79
N PRO A 237 -6.05 -3.84 14.36
CA PRO A 237 -6.93 -4.05 15.51
C PRO A 237 -8.02 -5.10 15.23
N GLN A 238 -8.38 -5.90 16.24
CA GLN A 238 -9.41 -6.95 16.11
C GLN A 238 -10.77 -6.40 15.64
N GLN A 239 -11.16 -5.22 16.12
CA GLN A 239 -12.40 -4.58 15.68
C GLN A 239 -12.41 -4.32 14.18
N LEU A 240 -11.27 -3.88 13.63
CA LEU A 240 -11.14 -3.62 12.19
C LEU A 240 -11.16 -4.92 11.39
N ARG A 241 -10.56 -6.02 11.90
CA ARG A 241 -10.65 -7.35 11.28
C ARG A 241 -12.11 -7.77 11.09
N ASN A 242 -12.90 -7.71 12.17
CA ASN A 242 -14.32 -8.06 12.13
C ASN A 242 -15.11 -7.22 11.13
N GLN A 243 -14.81 -5.92 11.05
CA GLN A 243 -15.44 -5.02 10.07
C GLN A 243 -15.07 -5.37 8.64
N ILE A 244 -13.80 -5.70 8.36
CA ILE A 244 -13.34 -6.09 7.03
C ILE A 244 -13.98 -7.42 6.62
N GLU A 245 -13.98 -8.42 7.48
CA GLU A 245 -14.61 -9.73 7.22
C GLU A 245 -16.11 -9.60 6.91
N SER A 246 -16.81 -8.64 7.55
CA SER A 246 -18.22 -8.37 7.28
C SER A 246 -18.47 -7.82 5.86
N THR A 247 -17.47 -7.36 5.14
CA THR A 247 -17.58 -6.93 3.74
C THR A 247 -17.61 -8.09 2.74
N GLY A 248 -17.32 -9.32 3.20
CA GLY A 248 -17.24 -10.53 2.38
C GLY A 248 -15.88 -10.79 1.75
N VAL A 249 -14.86 -9.95 2.03
CA VAL A 249 -13.49 -10.20 1.61
C VAL A 249 -12.85 -11.32 2.45
N ASP A 250 -12.12 -12.23 1.82
CA ASP A 250 -11.32 -13.26 2.53
C ASP A 250 -10.09 -12.59 3.17
N LEU A 251 -10.16 -12.36 4.49
CA LEU A 251 -9.10 -11.71 5.27
C LEU A 251 -8.10 -12.73 5.80
N ILE A 252 -6.84 -12.57 5.43
CA ILE A 252 -5.73 -13.40 5.90
C ILE A 252 -4.78 -12.52 6.70
N VAL A 253 -4.54 -12.90 7.94
CA VAL A 253 -3.65 -12.19 8.87
C VAL A 253 -2.41 -13.04 9.11
N VAL A 254 -1.23 -12.49 8.80
CA VAL A 254 0.05 -13.16 9.00
C VAL A 254 0.82 -12.59 10.19
N GLU A 255 1.67 -13.41 10.79
CA GLU A 255 2.60 -12.98 11.83
C GLU A 255 4.00 -12.81 11.24
N PRO A 256 4.60 -11.61 11.34
CA PRO A 256 5.99 -11.40 10.96
C PRO A 256 6.93 -12.24 11.82
N GLU A 257 7.92 -12.88 11.20
CA GLU A 257 8.97 -13.57 11.93
C GLU A 257 9.73 -12.58 12.80
N LYS A 258 9.87 -12.85 14.08
CA LYS A 258 10.72 -12.04 14.97
C LYS A 258 12.17 -12.25 14.54
N ASN A 259 12.90 -11.15 14.35
CA ASN A 259 14.34 -11.25 14.19
C ASN A 259 14.89 -12.00 15.41
N GLY A 260 15.45 -13.19 15.17
CA GLY A 260 16.21 -13.94 16.18
C GLY A 260 17.49 -13.21 16.55
#